data_df268b215fbc0cfd0d4a61d80449dc21
#
_entry.id   df268b215fbc0cfd0d4a61d80449dc21
#
_cell.length_a   1.000
_cell.length_b   1.000
_cell.length_c   1.000
_cell.angle_alpha   90.00
_cell.angle_beta   90.00
_cell.angle_gamma   90.00
#
_symmetry.space_group_name_H-M   'P 1'
#
loop_
_entity.id
_entity.type
_entity.pdbx_description
1 polymer ?
#
loop_
_entity_poly.entity_id
_entity_poly.type
_entity_poly.pdbx_seq_one_letter_code
_entity_poly.pdbx_strand_id
1 'polypeptide(L)'
;KMKDYTLTSHTMSADTYFIFKKLGFSDLEDTLVIIPPIPILERLSKKYQIIINSQAIPSFLNEKDLKIYHDHSNLNVHFILVQTKYDHCLIIATRPTKKHLPFVHLHYISNLNVFFECIHKIRLKVCMQLKAAALLVDKRYLNEKKISRSWEYSLPHPRLYKSDHLTKKDITTLYSEMLLLNL
;
A
#
# COMPACT_ATOMS: atom_id res chain seq x y z
N LYS A 1 -21.66 20.40 14.47
CA LYS A 1 -20.71 19.55 15.23
C LYS A 1 -20.15 18.51 14.27
N MET A 2 -18.90 18.71 13.82
CA MET A 2 -18.15 17.71 13.06
C MET A 2 -17.71 16.62 14.04
N LYS A 3 -18.50 15.56 14.21
CA LYS A 3 -18.25 14.56 15.25
C LYS A 3 -17.47 13.33 14.81
N ASP A 4 -17.26 13.09 13.50
CA ASP A 4 -16.75 11.78 13.06
C ASP A 4 -15.71 11.85 11.93
N TYR A 5 -14.86 12.89 11.91
CA TYR A 5 -13.84 13.02 10.88
C TYR A 5 -12.45 12.64 11.38
N THR A 6 -11.78 11.79 10.62
CA THR A 6 -10.33 11.58 10.74
C THR A 6 -9.64 12.49 9.75
N LEU A 7 -8.76 13.34 10.23
CA LEU A 7 -7.93 14.21 9.40
C LEU A 7 -6.54 13.60 9.28
N THR A 8 -6.03 13.53 8.06
CA THR A 8 -4.63 13.18 7.80
C THR A 8 -3.96 14.35 7.09
N SER A 9 -2.67 14.53 7.34
CA SER A 9 -1.88 15.56 6.67
C SER A 9 -0.47 15.07 6.40
N HIS A 10 0.06 15.44 5.23
CA HIS A 10 1.45 15.25 4.89
C HIS A 10 2.20 16.56 5.09
N THR A 11 3.22 16.57 5.93
CA THR A 11 4.00 17.78 6.22
C THR A 11 5.24 17.82 5.33
N MET A 12 5.40 18.91 4.59
CA MET A 12 6.56 19.09 3.70
C MET A 12 7.67 19.93 4.33
N SER A 13 7.45 20.52 5.52
CA SER A 13 8.43 21.32 6.23
C SER A 13 8.33 21.15 7.75
N ALA A 14 9.43 21.43 8.45
CA ALA A 14 9.47 21.41 9.90
C ALA A 14 8.46 22.37 10.53
N ASP A 15 8.29 23.56 9.97
CA ASP A 15 7.39 24.58 10.50
C ASP A 15 5.92 24.09 10.45
N THR A 16 5.52 23.52 9.31
CA THR A 16 4.20 22.94 9.14
C THR A 16 3.97 21.80 10.12
N TYR A 17 4.96 20.95 10.35
CA TYR A 17 4.91 19.88 11.34
C TYR A 17 4.60 20.42 12.74
N PHE A 18 5.34 21.44 13.20
CA PHE A 18 5.12 22.05 14.54
C PHE A 18 3.73 22.69 14.66
N ILE A 19 3.22 23.33 13.63
CA ILE A 19 1.87 23.90 13.61
C ILE A 19 0.83 22.80 13.83
N PHE A 20 0.89 21.72 13.08
CA PHE A 20 -0.05 20.61 13.22
C PHE A 20 0.04 19.92 14.59
N LYS A 21 1.25 19.76 15.14
CA LYS A 21 1.43 19.24 16.51
C LYS A 21 0.72 20.12 17.54
N LYS A 22 0.82 21.45 17.43
CA LYS A 22 0.09 22.41 18.29
C LYS A 22 -1.43 22.32 18.10
N LEU A 23 -1.91 21.94 16.92
CA LEU A 23 -3.32 21.72 16.64
C LEU A 23 -3.83 20.34 17.12
N GLY A 24 -2.98 19.56 17.80
CA GLY A 24 -3.35 18.28 18.41
C GLY A 24 -3.25 17.08 17.42
N PHE A 25 -2.46 17.21 16.36
CA PHE A 25 -2.18 16.07 15.50
C PHE A 25 -1.11 15.16 16.12
N SER A 26 -1.27 13.86 15.94
CA SER A 26 -0.33 12.81 16.34
C SER A 26 0.46 12.30 15.14
N ASP A 27 1.64 11.73 15.39
CA ASP A 27 2.46 11.16 14.34
C ASP A 27 1.84 9.85 13.84
N LEU A 28 1.64 9.80 12.55
CA LEU A 28 1.37 8.58 11.82
C LEU A 28 2.73 8.06 11.35
N GLU A 29 3.21 6.97 11.94
CA GLU A 29 4.52 6.41 11.60
C GLU A 29 4.66 6.25 10.08
N ASP A 30 5.75 6.77 9.52
CA ASP A 30 5.98 6.82 8.08
C ASP A 30 7.29 6.15 7.70
N THR A 31 7.39 4.88 8.04
CA THR A 31 8.47 4.01 7.60
C THR A 31 7.96 3.15 6.45
N LEU A 32 8.55 3.32 5.28
CA LEU A 32 8.29 2.48 4.13
C LEU A 32 9.28 1.32 4.08
N VAL A 33 8.80 0.15 3.71
CA VAL A 33 9.62 -1.01 3.38
C VAL A 33 9.76 -1.08 1.87
N ILE A 34 11.00 -1.05 1.40
CA ILE A 34 11.37 -1.16 -0.01
C ILE A 34 11.64 -2.63 -0.33
N ILE A 35 10.90 -3.19 -1.29
CA ILE A 35 10.95 -4.61 -1.65
C ILE A 35 11.35 -4.71 -3.13
N PRO A 36 12.63 -4.99 -3.45
CA PRO A 36 13.11 -5.08 -4.83
C PRO A 36 12.63 -6.36 -5.51
N PRO A 37 12.53 -6.37 -6.85
CA PRO A 37 12.30 -7.56 -7.63
C PRO A 37 13.55 -8.44 -7.59
N ILE A 38 13.48 -9.56 -6.90
CA ILE A 38 14.58 -10.52 -6.86
C ILE A 38 14.14 -11.78 -7.57
N PRO A 39 14.85 -12.21 -8.61
CA PRO A 39 14.63 -13.51 -9.22
C PRO A 39 15.01 -14.57 -8.17
N ILE A 40 14.02 -15.28 -7.67
CA ILE A 40 14.22 -16.42 -6.78
C ILE A 40 13.89 -17.65 -7.61
N LEU A 41 14.86 -18.55 -7.73
CA LEU A 41 14.64 -19.90 -8.21
C LEU A 41 13.87 -20.72 -7.14
N GLU A 42 12.63 -20.31 -6.86
CA GLU A 42 11.75 -21.14 -6.05
C GLU A 42 11.12 -22.23 -6.92
N ARG A 43 11.14 -23.45 -6.40
CA ARG A 43 10.39 -24.55 -6.98
C ARG A 43 8.94 -24.11 -7.20
N LEU A 44 8.49 -24.18 -8.44
CA LEU A 44 7.19 -23.73 -8.97
C LEU A 44 5.98 -24.52 -8.40
N SER A 45 5.99 -24.90 -7.12
CA SER A 45 5.08 -25.90 -6.57
C SER A 45 3.70 -25.38 -6.19
N LYS A 46 3.47 -24.06 -6.11
CA LYS A 46 2.14 -23.54 -5.78
C LYS A 46 1.52 -22.82 -6.97
N LYS A 47 0.37 -23.32 -7.41
CA LYS A 47 -0.43 -22.67 -8.46
C LYS A 47 -1.15 -21.47 -7.87
N TYR A 48 -0.62 -20.26 -8.13
CA TYR A 48 -1.34 -19.02 -7.92
C TYR A 48 -1.22 -18.13 -9.15
N GLN A 49 -2.26 -17.34 -9.34
CA GLN A 49 -2.36 -16.42 -10.45
C GLN A 49 -2.26 -15.00 -9.94
N ILE A 50 -1.51 -14.15 -10.63
CA ILE A 50 -1.46 -12.71 -10.38
C ILE A 50 -2.03 -12.02 -11.61
N ILE A 51 -3.09 -11.23 -11.42
CA ILE A 51 -3.81 -10.50 -12.47
C ILE A 51 -3.64 -9.02 -12.16
N ILE A 52 -3.26 -8.21 -13.15
CA ILE A 52 -3.02 -6.77 -12.97
C ILE A 52 -3.89 -6.01 -13.97
N ASN A 53 -4.66 -5.02 -13.47
CA ASN A 53 -5.48 -4.10 -14.25
C ASN A 53 -6.45 -4.79 -15.23
N SER A 54 -6.97 -5.96 -14.89
CA SER A 54 -7.91 -6.69 -15.73
C SER A 54 -9.35 -6.37 -15.34
N GLN A 55 -10.21 -6.24 -16.33
CA GLN A 55 -11.65 -6.10 -16.13
C GLN A 55 -12.31 -7.33 -15.46
N ALA A 56 -11.61 -8.48 -15.45
CA ALA A 56 -12.07 -9.67 -14.78
C ALA A 56 -11.88 -9.66 -13.26
N ILE A 57 -11.09 -8.73 -12.70
CA ILE A 57 -10.80 -8.69 -11.26
C ILE A 57 -12.06 -8.68 -10.40
N PRO A 58 -13.10 -7.85 -10.68
CA PRO A 58 -14.31 -7.80 -9.85
C PRO A 58 -15.01 -9.15 -9.67
N SER A 59 -14.97 -10.04 -10.67
CA SER A 59 -15.65 -11.35 -10.61
C SER A 59 -15.05 -12.33 -9.59
N PHE A 60 -13.87 -12.02 -9.07
CA PHE A 60 -13.16 -12.84 -8.09
C PHE A 60 -13.18 -12.28 -6.67
N LEU A 61 -13.74 -11.07 -6.48
CA LEU A 61 -13.72 -10.37 -5.21
C LEU A 61 -14.92 -10.74 -4.33
N ASN A 62 -14.69 -10.78 -3.02
CA ASN A 62 -15.78 -10.80 -2.07
C ASN A 62 -16.46 -9.42 -1.99
N GLU A 63 -17.61 -9.33 -1.33
CA GLU A 63 -18.42 -8.11 -1.23
C GLU A 63 -17.63 -6.90 -0.70
N LYS A 64 -16.81 -7.12 0.34
CA LYS A 64 -15.97 -6.07 0.94
C LYS A 64 -14.94 -5.54 -0.05
N ASP A 65 -14.18 -6.42 -0.67
CA ASP A 65 -13.12 -6.04 -1.61
C ASP A 65 -13.72 -5.46 -2.90
N LEU A 66 -14.89 -5.94 -3.32
CA LEU A 66 -15.62 -5.41 -4.47
C LEU A 66 -16.06 -3.95 -4.24
N LYS A 67 -16.56 -3.63 -3.05
CA LYS A 67 -16.89 -2.25 -2.68
C LYS A 67 -15.67 -1.35 -2.75
N ILE A 68 -14.56 -1.78 -2.14
CA ILE A 68 -13.29 -1.03 -2.17
C ILE A 68 -12.78 -0.86 -3.60
N TYR A 69 -12.88 -1.88 -4.44
CA TYR A 69 -12.54 -1.79 -5.86
C TYR A 69 -13.35 -0.71 -6.57
N HIS A 70 -14.69 -0.69 -6.40
CA HIS A 70 -15.56 0.30 -7.03
C HIS A 70 -15.30 1.71 -6.54
N ASP A 71 -15.08 1.91 -5.25
CA ASP A 71 -14.77 3.22 -4.66
C ASP A 71 -13.51 3.86 -5.29
N HIS A 72 -12.58 3.03 -5.78
CA HIS A 72 -11.29 3.48 -6.33
C HIS A 72 -11.16 3.31 -7.85
N SER A 73 -12.19 2.79 -8.54
CA SER A 73 -12.12 2.47 -9.97
C SER A 73 -11.92 3.68 -10.88
N ASN A 74 -12.31 4.88 -10.43
CA ASN A 74 -12.16 6.15 -11.15
C ASN A 74 -10.83 6.86 -10.85
N LEU A 75 -9.98 6.30 -10.00
CA LEU A 75 -8.69 6.88 -9.64
C LEU A 75 -7.58 6.31 -10.52
N ASN A 76 -6.47 7.05 -10.63
CA ASN A 76 -5.29 6.58 -11.33
C ASN A 76 -4.50 5.57 -10.48
N VAL A 77 -5.06 4.39 -10.30
CA VAL A 77 -4.50 3.31 -9.49
C VAL A 77 -4.34 2.03 -10.29
N HIS A 78 -3.52 1.13 -9.79
CA HIS A 78 -3.36 -0.22 -10.29
C HIS A 78 -4.06 -1.21 -9.35
N PHE A 79 -4.91 -2.04 -9.92
CA PHE A 79 -5.53 -3.16 -9.21
C PHE A 79 -4.76 -4.44 -9.50
N ILE A 80 -4.33 -5.11 -8.46
CA ILE A 80 -3.58 -6.35 -8.51
C ILE A 80 -4.33 -7.40 -7.72
N LEU A 81 -4.76 -8.46 -8.38
CA LEU A 81 -5.38 -9.62 -7.73
C LEU A 81 -4.37 -10.76 -7.67
N VAL A 82 -4.12 -11.26 -6.47
CA VAL A 82 -3.37 -12.47 -6.22
C VAL A 82 -4.37 -13.55 -5.83
N GLN A 83 -4.48 -14.59 -6.65
CA GLN A 83 -5.42 -15.69 -6.45
C GLN A 83 -4.66 -16.98 -6.18
N THR A 84 -4.99 -17.63 -5.07
CA THR A 84 -4.55 -18.98 -4.72
C THR A 84 -5.68 -19.98 -5.02
N LYS A 85 -5.48 -21.24 -4.70
CA LYS A 85 -6.55 -22.26 -4.86
C LYS A 85 -7.76 -21.99 -3.96
N TYR A 86 -7.55 -21.39 -2.78
CA TYR A 86 -8.56 -21.29 -1.72
C TYR A 86 -8.91 -19.87 -1.34
N ASP A 87 -8.09 -18.92 -1.71
CA ASP A 87 -8.20 -17.54 -1.21
C ASP A 87 -7.65 -16.53 -2.21
N HIS A 88 -7.94 -15.26 -1.99
CA HIS A 88 -7.44 -14.18 -2.81
C HIS A 88 -6.92 -13.01 -1.97
N CYS A 89 -6.17 -12.12 -2.61
CA CYS A 89 -5.73 -10.85 -2.06
C CYS A 89 -5.86 -9.76 -3.11
N LEU A 90 -6.70 -8.77 -2.85
CA LEU A 90 -6.76 -7.54 -3.64
C LEU A 90 -5.69 -6.57 -3.10
N ILE A 91 -4.89 -6.03 -4.02
CA ILE A 91 -3.92 -4.98 -3.74
C ILE A 91 -4.27 -3.77 -4.59
N ILE A 92 -4.31 -2.57 -3.99
CA ILE A 92 -4.45 -1.31 -4.70
C ILE A 92 -3.13 -0.55 -4.57
N ALA A 93 -2.61 -0.07 -5.69
CA ALA A 93 -1.31 0.55 -5.75
C ALA A 93 -1.28 1.77 -6.68
N THR A 94 -0.36 2.69 -6.44
CA THR A 94 0.03 3.74 -7.38
C THR A 94 1.44 3.50 -7.89
N ARG A 95 1.82 4.22 -8.95
CA ARG A 95 3.16 4.13 -9.55
C ARG A 95 3.87 5.49 -9.52
N PRO A 96 4.29 5.99 -8.36
CA PRO A 96 5.05 7.22 -8.25
C PRO A 96 6.47 7.07 -8.84
N THR A 97 7.03 8.19 -9.29
CA THR A 97 8.42 8.27 -9.73
C THR A 97 9.20 9.14 -8.75
N LYS A 98 10.25 8.59 -8.13
CA LYS A 98 11.16 9.32 -7.25
C LYS A 98 12.57 9.29 -7.82
N LYS A 99 13.20 10.48 -7.98
CA LYS A 99 14.56 10.61 -8.54
C LYS A 99 14.73 9.80 -9.84
N HIS A 100 13.76 9.92 -10.75
CA HIS A 100 13.71 9.20 -12.05
C HIS A 100 13.52 7.68 -11.96
N LEU A 101 13.36 7.11 -10.78
CA LEU A 101 13.06 5.70 -10.60
C LEU A 101 11.57 5.50 -10.29
N PRO A 102 10.86 4.70 -11.07
CA PRO A 102 9.48 4.34 -10.79
C PRO A 102 9.41 3.29 -9.68
N PHE A 103 8.47 3.47 -8.76
CA PHE A 103 8.15 2.52 -7.71
C PHE A 103 6.67 2.11 -7.81
N VAL A 104 6.30 1.01 -7.18
CA VAL A 104 4.89 0.66 -6.97
C VAL A 104 4.58 0.77 -5.49
N HIS A 105 3.79 1.76 -5.11
CA HIS A 105 3.40 1.99 -3.72
C HIS A 105 2.08 1.27 -3.45
N LEU A 106 2.10 0.30 -2.54
CA LEU A 106 0.95 -0.50 -2.15
C LEU A 106 0.18 0.22 -1.04
N HIS A 107 -1.05 0.67 -1.34
CA HIS A 107 -1.92 1.40 -0.41
C HIS A 107 -2.92 0.52 0.31
N TYR A 108 -3.27 -0.61 -0.27
CA TYR A 108 -4.21 -1.57 0.29
C TYR A 108 -3.77 -3.00 0.00
N ILE A 109 -3.91 -3.86 0.98
CA ILE A 109 -3.64 -5.30 0.89
C ILE A 109 -4.76 -6.00 1.67
N SER A 110 -5.70 -6.64 0.98
CA SER A 110 -6.90 -7.19 1.61
C SER A 110 -6.62 -8.43 2.46
N ASN A 111 -5.60 -9.20 2.10
CA ASN A 111 -5.25 -10.45 2.78
C ASN A 111 -3.73 -10.58 2.93
N LEU A 112 -3.24 -10.26 4.12
CA LEU A 112 -1.80 -10.30 4.43
C LEU A 112 -1.22 -11.72 4.36
N ASN A 113 -1.99 -12.75 4.67
CA ASN A 113 -1.49 -14.13 4.63
C ASN A 113 -1.18 -14.53 3.19
N VAL A 114 -2.10 -14.31 2.26
CA VAL A 114 -1.89 -14.54 0.82
C VAL A 114 -0.75 -13.66 0.30
N PHE A 115 -0.69 -12.40 0.72
CA PHE A 115 0.39 -11.48 0.34
C PHE A 115 1.76 -12.03 0.73
N PHE A 116 1.96 -12.42 2.00
CA PHE A 116 3.25 -12.96 2.46
C PHE A 116 3.60 -14.30 1.82
N GLU A 117 2.61 -15.17 1.61
CA GLU A 117 2.82 -16.44 0.93
C GLU A 117 3.32 -16.25 -0.51
N CYS A 118 2.82 -15.22 -1.19
CA CYS A 118 3.07 -14.96 -2.60
C CYS A 118 4.07 -13.83 -2.88
N ILE A 119 4.63 -13.18 -1.85
CA ILE A 119 5.41 -11.93 -1.97
C ILE A 119 6.53 -12.02 -2.99
N HIS A 120 7.21 -13.15 -3.09
CA HIS A 120 8.33 -13.32 -4.02
C HIS A 120 7.89 -13.23 -5.50
N LYS A 121 6.73 -13.76 -5.84
CA LYS A 121 6.18 -13.63 -7.20
C LYS A 121 5.48 -12.29 -7.41
N ILE A 122 4.82 -11.76 -6.38
CA ILE A 122 4.20 -10.43 -6.44
C ILE A 122 5.26 -9.41 -6.82
N ARG A 123 6.36 -9.30 -6.05
CA ARG A 123 7.42 -8.32 -6.30
C ARG A 123 8.04 -8.45 -7.69
N LEU A 124 8.29 -9.67 -8.16
CA LEU A 124 8.86 -9.90 -9.48
C LEU A 124 7.86 -9.50 -10.58
N LYS A 125 6.66 -10.09 -10.57
CA LYS A 125 5.67 -9.87 -11.63
C LYS A 125 5.16 -8.43 -11.70
N VAL A 126 4.85 -7.84 -10.54
CA VAL A 126 4.36 -6.46 -10.47
C VAL A 126 5.42 -5.47 -10.92
N CYS A 127 6.67 -5.60 -10.42
CA CYS A 127 7.75 -4.71 -10.85
C CYS A 127 8.06 -4.85 -12.35
N MET A 128 8.05 -6.06 -12.89
CA MET A 128 8.26 -6.27 -14.33
C MET A 128 7.13 -5.66 -15.17
N GLN A 129 5.87 -5.96 -14.83
CA GLN A 129 4.72 -5.53 -15.62
C GLN A 129 4.49 -4.02 -15.54
N LEU A 130 4.70 -3.41 -14.37
CA LEU A 130 4.58 -1.97 -14.17
C LEU A 130 5.90 -1.21 -14.37
N LYS A 131 6.97 -1.88 -14.83
CA LYS A 131 8.29 -1.29 -15.09
C LYS A 131 8.79 -0.47 -13.89
N ALA A 132 8.79 -1.07 -12.71
CA ALA A 132 9.16 -0.43 -11.46
C ALA A 132 10.43 -1.03 -10.85
N ALA A 133 11.21 -0.20 -10.16
CA ALA A 133 12.46 -0.59 -9.51
C ALA A 133 12.20 -1.42 -8.22
N ALA A 134 11.12 -1.14 -7.50
CA ALA A 134 10.74 -1.88 -6.30
C ALA A 134 9.27 -1.63 -5.91
N LEU A 135 8.74 -2.47 -5.02
CA LEU A 135 7.51 -2.18 -4.29
C LEU A 135 7.83 -1.35 -3.06
N LEU A 136 6.91 -0.44 -2.70
CA LEU A 136 6.90 0.30 -1.45
C LEU A 136 5.69 -0.13 -0.63
N VAL A 137 5.90 -0.46 0.63
CA VAL A 137 4.83 -0.88 1.55
C VAL A 137 5.01 -0.12 2.86
N ASP A 138 3.93 0.42 3.41
CA ASP A 138 3.95 0.99 4.76
C ASP A 138 4.28 -0.13 5.77
N LYS A 139 5.30 0.09 6.60
CA LYS A 139 5.78 -0.89 7.60
C LYS A 139 4.66 -1.40 8.50
N ARG A 140 3.68 -0.55 8.81
CA ARG A 140 2.53 -0.89 9.66
C ARG A 140 1.70 -2.06 9.12
N TYR A 141 1.62 -2.23 7.78
CA TYR A 141 0.93 -3.37 7.18
C TYR A 141 1.65 -4.70 7.38
N LEU A 142 2.93 -4.67 7.67
CA LEU A 142 3.73 -5.91 7.73
C LEU A 142 3.65 -6.62 9.08
N ASN A 143 2.99 -6.03 10.11
CA ASN A 143 2.80 -6.64 11.43
C ASN A 143 4.11 -7.28 11.96
N GLU A 144 5.22 -6.54 11.91
CA GLU A 144 6.58 -6.97 12.31
C GLU A 144 7.19 -8.12 11.49
N LYS A 145 6.46 -8.68 10.51
CA LYS A 145 7.02 -9.69 9.61
C LYS A 145 8.08 -9.06 8.69
N LYS A 146 9.26 -9.65 8.70
CA LYS A 146 10.36 -9.24 7.82
C LYS A 146 10.25 -9.92 6.46
N ILE A 147 10.39 -9.14 5.39
CA ILE A 147 10.48 -9.65 4.03
C ILE A 147 11.96 -9.81 3.69
N SER A 148 12.34 -11.00 3.21
CA SER A 148 13.73 -11.26 2.82
C SER A 148 14.21 -10.28 1.76
N ARG A 149 15.40 -9.72 1.97
CA ARG A 149 16.06 -8.76 1.06
C ARG A 149 15.21 -7.51 0.81
N SER A 150 14.55 -7.01 1.83
CA SER A 150 13.95 -5.68 1.87
C SER A 150 14.73 -4.80 2.84
N TRP A 151 14.55 -3.48 2.73
CA TRP A 151 15.11 -2.50 3.66
C TRP A 151 14.09 -1.45 4.03
N GLU A 152 14.25 -0.85 5.19
CA GLU A 152 13.38 0.19 5.70
C GLU A 152 13.89 1.57 5.26
N TYR A 153 12.97 2.45 4.95
CA TYR A 153 13.23 3.84 4.62
C TYR A 153 12.28 4.72 5.43
N SER A 154 12.83 5.51 6.34
CA SER A 154 12.07 6.49 7.11
C SER A 154 11.93 7.77 6.30
N LEU A 155 10.68 8.23 6.15
CA LEU A 155 10.42 9.50 5.50
C LEU A 155 10.93 10.65 6.39
N PRO A 156 11.55 11.70 5.81
CA PRO A 156 12.11 12.82 6.59
C PRO A 156 11.02 13.59 7.35
N HIS A 157 9.78 13.51 6.92
CA HIS A 157 8.64 14.15 7.57
C HIS A 157 7.53 13.11 7.75
N PRO A 158 7.20 12.74 8.99
CA PRO A 158 6.11 11.80 9.24
C PRO A 158 4.78 12.42 8.84
N ARG A 159 3.86 11.59 8.35
CA ARG A 159 2.49 12.00 8.23
C ARG A 159 1.88 12.19 9.60
N LEU A 160 0.90 13.06 9.67
CA LEU A 160 0.17 13.36 10.88
C LEU A 160 -1.27 12.93 10.75
N TYR A 161 -1.89 12.59 11.86
CA TYR A 161 -3.32 12.35 11.91
C TYR A 161 -3.94 12.96 13.15
N LYS A 162 -5.23 13.27 13.07
CA LYS A 162 -6.05 13.66 14.19
C LYS A 162 -7.38 12.93 14.09
N SER A 163 -7.69 12.13 15.11
CA SER A 163 -8.93 11.38 15.20
C SER A 163 -9.27 11.15 16.66
N ASP A 164 -10.56 11.26 16.99
CA ASP A 164 -11.07 10.94 18.33
C ASP A 164 -11.48 9.46 18.44
N HIS A 165 -11.53 8.72 17.32
CA HIS A 165 -12.09 7.37 17.26
C HIS A 165 -11.13 6.31 16.70
N LEU A 166 -10.17 6.73 15.85
CA LEU A 166 -9.23 5.81 15.20
C LEU A 166 -7.84 5.94 15.79
N THR A 167 -7.19 4.82 15.95
CA THR A 167 -5.77 4.75 16.25
C THR A 167 -4.93 4.76 14.97
N LYS A 168 -3.63 5.02 15.08
CA LYS A 168 -2.72 4.98 13.93
C LYS A 168 -2.72 3.64 13.17
N LYS A 169 -3.13 2.54 13.82
CA LYS A 169 -3.21 1.21 13.21
C LYS A 169 -4.42 1.06 12.29
N ASP A 170 -5.47 1.82 12.55
CA ASP A 170 -6.73 1.77 11.80
C ASP A 170 -6.68 2.64 10.55
N ILE A 171 -5.72 3.57 10.47
CA ILE A 171 -5.61 4.52 9.37
C ILE A 171 -4.75 3.93 8.25
N THR A 172 -5.36 3.72 7.10
CA THR A 172 -4.67 3.26 5.90
C THR A 172 -4.33 4.44 4.98
N THR A 173 -3.44 4.23 4.02
CA THR A 173 -3.13 5.23 2.99
C THR A 173 -4.13 5.23 1.85
N LEU A 174 -5.11 4.33 1.88
CA LEU A 174 -6.06 4.12 0.79
C LEU A 174 -6.96 5.34 0.50
N TYR A 175 -7.34 6.07 1.56
CA TYR A 175 -8.18 7.27 1.48
C TYR A 175 -7.39 8.55 1.80
N SER A 176 -6.08 8.52 1.63
CA SER A 176 -5.22 9.69 1.88
C SER A 176 -4.95 10.47 0.60
N GLU A 177 -4.50 11.71 0.78
CA GLU A 177 -4.02 12.56 -0.30
C GLU A 177 -2.90 11.92 -1.14
N MET A 178 -2.13 10.98 -0.57
CA MET A 178 -1.09 10.27 -1.31
C MET A 178 -1.65 9.44 -2.47
N LEU A 179 -2.84 8.88 -2.33
CA LEU A 179 -3.51 8.15 -3.40
C LEU A 179 -4.03 9.11 -4.48
N LEU A 180 -4.59 10.25 -4.06
CA LEU A 180 -5.21 11.23 -4.96
C LEU A 180 -4.17 12.03 -5.74
N LEU A 181 -3.03 12.34 -5.13
CA LEU A 181 -2.01 13.22 -5.69
C LEU A 181 -0.84 12.46 -6.35
N ASN A 182 -0.82 11.13 -6.31
CA ASN A 182 0.30 10.30 -6.80
C ASN A 182 1.68 10.73 -6.22
N LEU A 183 1.71 11.17 -4.96
CA LEU A 183 2.89 11.66 -4.25
C LEU A 183 3.84 10.54 -3.81
#